data_d7a521a8d6524b3f6797d86826653281
#
_entry.id   d7a521a8d6524b3f6797d86826653281
#
_cell.length_a   1.000
_cell.length_b   1.000
_cell.length_c   1.000
_cell.angle_alpha   90.00
_cell.angle_beta   90.00
_cell.angle_gamma   90.00
#
_symmetry.space_group_name_H-M   'P 1'
#
loop_
_entity.id
_entity.type
_entity.pdbx_description
1 polymer ?
#
loop_
_entity_poly.entity_id
_entity_poly.type
_entity_poly.pdbx_seq_one_letter_code
_entity_poly.pdbx_strand_id
1 'polypeptide(L)'
;MDIDKLSEKEPEELLSRLSAEKKLKEAAKRKNYQKMRNRFIASTEKRVRKYVKEGLALQKWLLDEADTFYNAMKGFGELKRDEQLGFTVGNDNFRIQVKGNRVKRFDERADIAEKRLIDYLNRWIQSKGEGERNPVYKLAMSLLQRNEAGDLDYKSVSRLYELEQDFNDTEYTSIMQLFRESNIVEGTVVRFYFEEKDEMNRWKRIEPSFNQM
;
A
#
# COMPACT_ATOMS: atom_id res chain seq x y z
N MET A 1 -66.51 -11.83 16.06
CA MET A 1 -66.24 -12.57 17.30
C MET A 1 -66.49 -11.59 18.43
N ASP A 2 -67.60 -11.78 19.14
CA ASP A 2 -68.01 -10.87 20.22
C ASP A 2 -67.06 -11.03 21.41
N ILE A 3 -66.29 -10.00 21.66
CA ILE A 3 -65.26 -9.97 22.73
C ILE A 3 -65.89 -10.00 24.15
N ASP A 4 -67.17 -9.62 24.28
CA ASP A 4 -67.90 -9.53 25.54
C ASP A 4 -68.40 -10.89 26.12
N LYS A 5 -68.10 -12.02 25.45
CA LYS A 5 -68.49 -13.37 25.93
C LYS A 5 -67.34 -14.26 26.36
N LEU A 6 -66.11 -13.74 26.44
CA LEU A 6 -64.93 -14.50 26.87
C LEU A 6 -64.83 -14.47 28.39
N SER A 7 -64.68 -15.63 29.06
CA SER A 7 -64.39 -15.69 30.51
C SER A 7 -63.03 -15.02 30.77
N GLU A 8 -62.80 -14.43 31.96
CA GLU A 8 -61.53 -13.71 32.27
C GLU A 8 -60.23 -14.52 31.98
N LYS A 9 -60.29 -15.84 31.95
CA LYS A 9 -59.19 -16.74 31.68
C LYS A 9 -58.87 -16.91 30.19
N GLU A 10 -59.82 -16.73 29.29
CA GLU A 10 -59.66 -16.91 27.85
C GLU A 10 -58.79 -15.80 27.20
N PRO A 11 -58.86 -14.51 27.60
CA PRO A 11 -57.97 -13.46 27.08
C PRO A 11 -56.53 -13.66 27.48
N GLU A 12 -56.23 -14.13 28.73
CA GLU A 12 -54.87 -14.41 29.18
C GLU A 12 -54.22 -15.56 28.42
N GLU A 13 -54.99 -16.62 28.15
CA GLU A 13 -54.53 -17.78 27.39
C GLU A 13 -54.27 -17.41 25.92
N LEU A 14 -55.10 -16.55 25.34
CA LEU A 14 -54.95 -16.05 23.99
C LEU A 14 -53.68 -15.16 23.87
N LEU A 15 -53.43 -14.25 24.81
CA LEU A 15 -52.24 -13.43 24.90
C LEU A 15 -51.00 -14.28 25.06
N SER A 16 -51.03 -15.31 25.91
CA SER A 16 -49.93 -16.26 26.09
C SER A 16 -49.59 -16.99 24.78
N ARG A 17 -50.60 -17.51 24.06
CA ARG A 17 -50.43 -18.16 22.75
C ARG A 17 -49.88 -17.22 21.70
N LEU A 18 -50.40 -15.98 21.57
CA LEU A 18 -49.90 -14.98 20.64
C LEU A 18 -48.43 -14.58 20.94
N SER A 19 -48.11 -14.44 22.23
CA SER A 19 -46.71 -14.14 22.64
C SER A 19 -45.76 -15.29 22.33
N ALA A 20 -46.18 -16.55 22.54
CA ALA A 20 -45.40 -17.73 22.18
C ALA A 20 -45.23 -17.84 20.63
N GLU A 21 -46.28 -17.61 19.88
CA GLU A 21 -46.19 -17.62 18.44
C GLU A 21 -45.26 -16.51 17.88
N LYS A 22 -45.35 -15.30 18.46
CA LYS A 22 -44.45 -14.19 18.12
C LYS A 22 -42.97 -14.56 18.42
N LYS A 23 -42.69 -15.14 19.59
CA LYS A 23 -41.35 -15.62 19.94
C LYS A 23 -40.84 -16.68 18.98
N LEU A 24 -41.68 -17.64 18.60
CA LEU A 24 -41.30 -18.67 17.60
C LEU A 24 -41.01 -18.08 16.23
N LYS A 25 -41.84 -17.13 15.76
CA LYS A 25 -41.62 -16.41 14.49
C LYS A 25 -40.30 -15.61 14.50
N GLU A 26 -40.01 -14.93 15.62
CA GLU A 26 -38.74 -14.18 15.77
C GLU A 26 -37.55 -15.13 15.84
N ALA A 27 -37.63 -16.24 16.53
CA ALA A 27 -36.58 -17.26 16.59
C ALA A 27 -36.33 -17.86 15.19
N ALA A 28 -37.40 -18.15 14.44
CA ALA A 28 -37.29 -18.64 13.06
C ALA A 28 -36.63 -17.61 12.12
N LYS A 29 -37.00 -16.31 12.23
CA LYS A 29 -36.36 -15.22 11.49
C LYS A 29 -34.87 -15.12 11.81
N ARG A 30 -34.50 -15.15 13.09
CA ARG A 30 -33.10 -15.13 13.54
C ARG A 30 -32.31 -16.32 13.00
N LYS A 31 -32.87 -17.53 13.07
CA LYS A 31 -32.25 -18.75 12.54
C LYS A 31 -32.07 -18.68 11.02
N ASN A 32 -33.05 -18.16 10.28
CA ASN A 32 -32.95 -17.98 8.83
C ASN A 32 -31.87 -16.95 8.48
N TYR A 33 -31.84 -15.81 9.16
CA TYR A 33 -30.80 -14.81 8.99
C TYR A 33 -29.39 -15.39 9.25
N GLN A 34 -29.22 -16.15 10.32
CA GLN A 34 -27.95 -16.83 10.62
C GLN A 34 -27.52 -17.80 9.50
N LYS A 35 -28.45 -18.57 8.95
CA LYS A 35 -28.18 -19.44 7.81
C LYS A 35 -27.76 -18.66 6.57
N MET A 36 -28.48 -17.60 6.25
CA MET A 36 -28.16 -16.75 5.09
C MET A 36 -26.79 -16.08 5.26
N ARG A 37 -26.51 -15.51 6.45
CA ARG A 37 -25.22 -14.91 6.80
C ARG A 37 -24.07 -15.91 6.64
N ASN A 38 -24.20 -17.10 7.21
CA ASN A 38 -23.15 -18.12 7.14
C ASN A 38 -22.93 -18.61 5.70
N ARG A 39 -24.01 -18.79 4.93
CA ARG A 39 -23.90 -19.13 3.50
C ARG A 39 -23.18 -18.05 2.69
N PHE A 40 -23.54 -16.78 2.91
CA PHE A 40 -22.89 -15.65 2.26
C PHE A 40 -21.40 -15.61 2.58
N ILE A 41 -21.03 -15.68 3.85
CA ILE A 41 -19.63 -15.69 4.28
C ILE A 41 -18.86 -16.85 3.62
N ALA A 42 -19.34 -18.08 3.75
CA ALA A 42 -18.64 -19.26 3.21
C ALA A 42 -18.50 -19.23 1.68
N SER A 43 -19.56 -18.79 0.97
CA SER A 43 -19.49 -18.69 -0.49
C SER A 43 -18.56 -17.58 -0.96
N THR A 44 -18.53 -16.45 -0.25
CA THR A 44 -17.65 -15.33 -0.54
C THR A 44 -16.20 -15.71 -0.25
N GLU A 45 -15.91 -16.30 0.91
CA GLU A 45 -14.58 -16.76 1.28
C GLU A 45 -14.00 -17.70 0.21
N LYS A 46 -14.77 -18.72 -0.20
CA LYS A 46 -14.34 -19.66 -1.23
C LYS A 46 -13.96 -18.98 -2.55
N ARG A 47 -14.79 -18.01 -3.00
CA ARG A 47 -14.56 -17.27 -4.25
C ARG A 47 -13.35 -16.36 -4.14
N VAL A 48 -13.23 -15.63 -3.02
CA VAL A 48 -12.09 -14.73 -2.78
C VAL A 48 -10.79 -15.51 -2.72
N ARG A 49 -10.74 -16.64 -2.00
CA ARG A 49 -9.53 -17.49 -1.94
C ARG A 49 -9.14 -18.04 -3.31
N LYS A 50 -10.14 -18.40 -4.14
CA LYS A 50 -9.88 -18.86 -5.51
C LYS A 50 -9.26 -17.72 -6.35
N TYR A 51 -9.86 -16.54 -6.33
CA TYR A 51 -9.36 -15.37 -7.05
C TYR A 51 -7.92 -15.01 -6.63
N VAL A 52 -7.65 -14.95 -5.32
CA VAL A 52 -6.30 -14.67 -4.80
C VAL A 52 -5.29 -15.71 -5.30
N LYS A 53 -5.65 -17.00 -5.27
CA LYS A 53 -4.77 -18.08 -5.77
C LYS A 53 -4.46 -17.92 -7.26
N GLU A 54 -5.48 -17.61 -8.07
CA GLU A 54 -5.32 -17.38 -9.51
C GLU A 54 -4.49 -16.11 -9.78
N GLY A 55 -4.71 -15.04 -9.00
CA GLY A 55 -3.92 -13.81 -9.07
C GLY A 55 -2.44 -14.01 -8.73
N LEU A 56 -2.14 -14.77 -7.68
CA LEU A 56 -0.75 -15.12 -7.32
C LEU A 56 -0.08 -15.99 -8.39
N ALA A 57 -0.81 -16.92 -8.99
CA ALA A 57 -0.30 -17.76 -10.08
C ALA A 57 0.01 -16.91 -11.32
N LEU A 58 -0.88 -15.96 -11.67
CA LEU A 58 -0.65 -15.02 -12.75
C LEU A 58 0.56 -14.13 -12.48
N GLN A 59 0.69 -13.59 -11.26
CA GLN A 59 1.83 -12.75 -10.88
C GLN A 59 3.15 -13.50 -11.03
N LYS A 60 3.21 -14.74 -10.55
CA LYS A 60 4.41 -15.58 -10.70
C LYS A 60 4.76 -15.81 -12.16
N TRP A 61 3.78 -16.21 -12.97
CA TRP A 61 3.97 -16.41 -14.40
C TRP A 61 4.48 -15.13 -15.10
N LEU A 62 3.88 -13.97 -14.77
CA LEU A 62 4.33 -12.68 -15.32
C LEU A 62 5.77 -12.34 -14.96
N LEU A 63 6.22 -12.67 -13.75
CA LEU A 63 7.60 -12.45 -13.33
C LEU A 63 8.56 -13.34 -14.13
N ASP A 64 8.24 -14.62 -14.29
CA ASP A 64 9.06 -15.59 -15.02
C ASP A 64 9.15 -15.21 -16.53
N GLU A 65 8.03 -14.82 -17.15
CA GLU A 65 7.99 -14.38 -18.54
C GLU A 65 8.71 -13.03 -18.76
N ALA A 66 8.54 -12.09 -17.83
CA ALA A 66 9.21 -10.79 -17.91
C ALA A 66 10.74 -10.95 -17.83
N ASP A 67 11.24 -11.84 -16.97
CA ASP A 67 12.67 -12.13 -16.88
C ASP A 67 13.20 -12.79 -18.15
N THR A 68 12.47 -13.77 -18.66
CA THR A 68 12.81 -14.44 -19.95
C THR A 68 12.87 -13.44 -21.08
N PHE A 69 11.87 -12.58 -21.22
CA PHE A 69 11.83 -11.55 -22.27
C PHE A 69 12.92 -10.49 -22.08
N TYR A 70 13.19 -10.07 -20.85
CA TYR A 70 14.27 -9.12 -20.55
C TYR A 70 15.65 -9.66 -20.94
N ASN A 71 15.89 -10.97 -20.69
CA ASN A 71 17.13 -11.62 -21.11
C ASN A 71 17.26 -11.71 -22.64
N ALA A 72 16.14 -11.96 -23.34
CA ALA A 72 16.13 -11.90 -24.81
C ALA A 72 16.43 -10.48 -25.35
N MET A 73 15.88 -9.43 -24.74
CA MET A 73 16.17 -8.05 -25.09
C MET A 73 17.65 -7.68 -24.91
N LYS A 74 18.29 -8.18 -23.85
CA LYS A 74 19.74 -8.02 -23.66
C LYS A 74 20.55 -8.62 -24.81
N GLY A 75 20.17 -9.80 -25.26
CA GLY A 75 20.81 -10.47 -26.40
C GLY A 75 20.64 -9.68 -27.72
N PHE A 76 19.57 -8.91 -27.85
CA PHE A 76 19.31 -8.08 -29.04
C PHE A 76 20.05 -6.72 -29.03
N GLY A 77 20.67 -6.34 -27.89
CA GLY A 77 21.44 -5.10 -27.77
C GLY A 77 20.60 -3.82 -27.58
N GLU A 78 19.31 -3.93 -27.32
CA GLU A 78 18.41 -2.76 -27.25
C GLU A 78 18.34 -2.09 -25.86
N LEU A 79 19.04 -2.60 -24.86
CA LEU A 79 19.04 -1.97 -23.53
C LEU A 79 19.97 -0.76 -23.53
N LYS A 80 19.37 0.41 -23.37
CA LYS A 80 20.10 1.69 -23.33
C LYS A 80 21.01 1.86 -22.09
N ARG A 81 20.82 1.05 -21.03
CA ARG A 81 21.62 1.06 -19.79
C ARG A 81 21.58 -0.30 -19.15
N ASP A 82 22.70 -0.79 -18.63
CA ASP A 82 22.81 -2.06 -17.87
C ASP A 82 21.93 -2.12 -16.61
N GLU A 83 21.48 -0.96 -16.12
CA GLU A 83 20.64 -0.84 -14.92
C GLU A 83 19.15 -0.61 -15.22
N GLN A 84 18.72 -0.76 -16.48
CA GLN A 84 17.30 -0.57 -16.82
C GLN A 84 16.47 -1.70 -16.21
N LEU A 85 15.65 -1.37 -15.21
CA LEU A 85 14.80 -2.31 -14.47
C LEU A 85 13.39 -2.44 -15.05
N GLY A 86 13.12 -1.87 -16.20
CA GLY A 86 11.80 -1.88 -16.78
C GLY A 86 11.79 -1.73 -18.28
N PHE A 87 10.73 -2.22 -18.90
CA PHE A 87 10.50 -2.12 -20.33
C PHE A 87 9.00 -1.99 -20.64
N THR A 88 8.70 -1.61 -21.88
CA THR A 88 7.33 -1.62 -22.39
C THR A 88 7.32 -2.40 -23.70
N VAL A 89 6.40 -3.35 -23.81
CA VAL A 89 6.19 -4.17 -25.01
C VAL A 89 4.70 -4.21 -25.32
N GLY A 90 4.36 -4.28 -26.58
CA GLY A 90 2.97 -4.35 -27.00
C GLY A 90 2.81 -4.67 -28.47
N ASN A 91 1.58 -4.91 -28.85
CA ASN A 91 1.12 -5.00 -30.22
C ASN A 91 0.12 -3.86 -30.50
N ASP A 92 -0.61 -3.97 -31.60
CA ASP A 92 -1.57 -2.94 -32.00
C ASP A 92 -2.70 -2.71 -31.00
N ASN A 93 -3.05 -3.72 -30.19
CA ASN A 93 -4.24 -3.72 -29.34
C ASN A 93 -3.95 -3.85 -27.84
N PHE A 94 -2.78 -4.34 -27.46
CA PHE A 94 -2.44 -4.63 -26.07
C PHE A 94 -1.01 -4.23 -25.75
N ARG A 95 -0.80 -3.63 -24.59
CA ARG A 95 0.50 -3.17 -24.13
C ARG A 95 0.75 -3.56 -22.68
N ILE A 96 1.96 -4.03 -22.42
CA ILE A 96 2.47 -4.40 -21.10
C ILE A 96 3.61 -3.47 -20.76
N GLN A 97 3.52 -2.78 -19.64
CA GLN A 97 4.62 -2.03 -19.08
C GLN A 97 5.10 -2.72 -17.81
N VAL A 98 6.35 -3.10 -17.78
CA VAL A 98 7.05 -3.64 -16.62
C VAL A 98 7.89 -2.54 -16.01
N LYS A 99 7.75 -2.30 -14.71
CA LYS A 99 8.56 -1.33 -13.94
C LYS A 99 9.20 -2.05 -12.77
N GLY A 100 10.53 -2.14 -12.80
CA GLY A 100 11.31 -2.54 -11.65
C GLY A 100 11.66 -1.31 -10.80
N ASN A 101 11.28 -1.31 -9.54
CA ASN A 101 11.66 -0.28 -8.59
C ASN A 101 12.59 -0.90 -7.54
N ARG A 102 13.78 -0.36 -7.39
CA ARG A 102 14.67 -0.72 -6.30
C ARG A 102 14.05 -0.22 -4.99
N VAL A 103 13.84 -1.12 -4.06
CA VAL A 103 13.44 -0.77 -2.69
C VAL A 103 14.71 -0.38 -1.96
N LYS A 104 14.81 0.89 -1.63
CA LYS A 104 15.92 1.44 -0.87
C LYS A 104 15.55 1.48 0.60
N ARG A 105 16.47 1.06 1.43
CA ARG A 105 16.38 1.13 2.88
C ARG A 105 17.68 1.68 3.44
N PHE A 106 17.60 2.23 4.61
CA PHE A 106 18.78 2.62 5.37
C PHE A 106 19.20 1.49 6.30
N ASP A 107 20.51 1.29 6.45
CA ASP A 107 21.07 0.45 7.49
C ASP A 107 21.32 1.26 8.79
N GLU A 108 21.88 0.61 9.81
CA GLU A 108 22.14 1.21 11.13
C GLU A 108 23.04 2.46 11.12
N ARG A 109 23.80 2.67 10.04
CA ARG A 109 24.64 3.87 9.88
C ARG A 109 23.78 5.13 9.71
N ALA A 110 22.55 5.00 9.21
CA ALA A 110 21.65 6.12 9.12
C ALA A 110 21.21 6.65 10.50
N ASP A 111 21.08 5.79 11.50
CA ASP A 111 20.78 6.22 12.88
C ASP A 111 21.92 7.07 13.46
N ILE A 112 23.15 6.72 13.12
CA ILE A 112 24.34 7.51 13.49
C ILE A 112 24.33 8.85 12.76
N ALA A 113 24.03 8.84 11.46
CA ALA A 113 23.95 10.06 10.65
C ALA A 113 22.82 11.00 11.13
N GLU A 114 21.65 10.45 11.46
CA GLU A 114 20.53 11.21 12.03
C GLU A 114 20.93 11.92 13.32
N LYS A 115 21.51 11.19 14.26
CA LYS A 115 21.96 11.77 15.54
C LYS A 115 22.99 12.87 15.32
N ARG A 116 24.01 12.63 14.47
CA ARG A 116 25.01 13.64 14.14
C ARG A 116 24.41 14.87 13.48
N LEU A 117 23.41 14.69 12.61
CA LEU A 117 22.72 15.80 11.96
C LEU A 117 21.93 16.63 12.96
N ILE A 118 21.20 16.00 13.88
CA ILE A 118 20.46 16.70 14.92
C ILE A 118 21.42 17.51 15.80
N ASP A 119 22.53 16.92 16.22
CA ASP A 119 23.55 17.60 17.02
C ASP A 119 24.19 18.79 16.26
N TYR A 120 24.46 18.61 14.97
CA TYR A 120 24.94 19.67 14.09
C TYR A 120 23.94 20.81 13.95
N LEU A 121 22.68 20.51 13.64
CA LEU A 121 21.61 21.50 13.47
C LEU A 121 21.38 22.31 14.76
N ASN A 122 21.44 21.66 15.90
CA ASN A 122 21.30 22.34 17.21
C ASN A 122 22.47 23.33 17.46
N ARG A 123 23.69 22.97 17.13
CA ARG A 123 24.85 23.89 17.24
C ARG A 123 24.77 25.01 16.21
N TRP A 124 24.41 24.69 14.99
CA TRP A 124 24.28 25.64 13.90
C TRP A 124 23.25 26.72 14.23
N ILE A 125 22.08 26.34 14.75
CA ILE A 125 21.02 27.29 15.07
C ILE A 125 21.39 28.18 16.27
N GLN A 126 22.10 27.63 17.26
CA GLN A 126 22.62 28.40 18.38
C GLN A 126 23.61 29.48 17.91
N SER A 127 24.49 29.13 16.96
CA SER A 127 25.46 30.08 16.38
C SER A 127 24.81 31.21 15.60
N LYS A 128 23.59 30.99 15.03
CA LYS A 128 22.83 32.01 14.29
C LYS A 128 21.98 32.92 15.20
N GLY A 129 21.79 32.57 16.47
CA GLY A 129 20.96 33.31 17.39
C GLY A 129 19.44 33.31 17.10
N GLU A 130 18.97 32.47 16.17
CA GLU A 130 17.59 32.48 15.71
C GLU A 130 16.68 31.46 16.42
N GLY A 131 17.23 30.53 17.18
CA GLY A 131 16.50 29.50 17.92
C GLY A 131 15.72 28.55 17.01
N GLU A 132 14.94 27.65 17.59
CA GLU A 132 14.17 26.59 16.88
C GLU A 132 13.08 27.12 15.91
N ARG A 133 12.88 28.44 15.82
CA ARG A 133 11.93 29.04 14.89
C ARG A 133 12.48 29.19 13.48
N ASN A 134 13.78 29.00 13.28
CA ASN A 134 14.42 29.08 11.96
C ASN A 134 13.76 28.12 10.97
N PRO A 135 13.34 28.58 9.77
CA PRO A 135 12.65 27.74 8.79
C PRO A 135 13.47 26.56 8.28
N VAL A 136 14.81 26.74 8.10
CA VAL A 136 15.70 25.70 7.61
C VAL A 136 15.86 24.59 8.67
N TYR A 137 15.99 24.97 9.94
CA TYR A 137 16.02 24.00 11.05
C TYR A 137 14.73 23.18 11.10
N LYS A 138 13.56 23.84 11.05
CA LYS A 138 12.26 23.16 11.06
C LYS A 138 12.11 22.21 9.87
N LEU A 139 12.52 22.66 8.69
CA LEU A 139 12.48 21.84 7.49
C LEU A 139 13.36 20.60 7.67
N ALA A 140 14.62 20.76 8.06
CA ALA A 140 15.52 19.64 8.26
C ALA A 140 15.01 18.66 9.31
N MET A 141 14.49 19.14 10.44
CA MET A 141 13.89 18.28 11.48
C MET A 141 12.65 17.56 10.98
N SER A 142 11.82 18.19 10.12
CA SER A 142 10.65 17.52 9.52
C SER A 142 11.01 16.42 8.55
N LEU A 143 12.15 16.54 7.86
CA LEU A 143 12.66 15.54 6.92
C LEU A 143 13.28 14.32 7.61
N LEU A 144 13.63 14.45 8.90
CA LEU A 144 14.14 13.35 9.75
C LEU A 144 13.01 12.59 10.47
N GLN A 145 11.75 12.94 10.25
CA GLN A 145 10.64 12.22 10.87
C GLN A 145 10.59 10.77 10.36
N ARG A 146 10.48 9.86 11.31
CA ARG A 146 10.35 8.43 11.03
C ARG A 146 8.92 8.08 10.65
N ASN A 147 8.76 7.09 9.79
CA ASN A 147 7.47 6.55 9.43
C ASN A 147 6.86 5.71 10.57
N GLU A 148 5.63 5.18 10.37
CA GLU A 148 4.94 4.34 11.37
C GLU A 148 5.71 3.05 11.73
N ALA A 149 6.59 2.56 10.86
CA ALA A 149 7.45 1.41 11.11
C ALA A 149 8.73 1.77 11.90
N GLY A 150 8.96 3.07 12.15
CA GLY A 150 10.15 3.56 12.83
C GLY A 150 11.36 3.77 11.92
N ASP A 151 11.19 3.67 10.60
CA ASP A 151 12.27 3.83 9.62
C ASP A 151 12.32 5.27 9.07
N LEU A 152 13.52 5.72 8.70
CA LEU A 152 13.71 6.96 7.94
C LEU A 152 13.22 6.79 6.50
N ASP A 153 12.45 7.77 5.99
CA ASP A 153 12.02 7.76 4.60
C ASP A 153 13.13 8.26 3.66
N TYR A 154 13.49 7.42 2.68
CA TYR A 154 14.54 7.76 1.72
C TYR A 154 14.28 9.07 0.96
N LYS A 155 13.02 9.33 0.57
CA LYS A 155 12.69 10.56 -0.17
C LYS A 155 12.86 11.80 0.69
N SER A 156 12.51 11.71 1.97
CA SER A 156 12.67 12.80 2.93
C SER A 156 14.15 13.08 3.15
N VAL A 157 14.95 12.05 3.43
CA VAL A 157 16.40 12.20 3.61
C VAL A 157 17.08 12.70 2.34
N SER A 158 16.65 12.29 1.14
CA SER A 158 17.24 12.77 -0.12
C SER A 158 17.11 14.28 -0.32
N ARG A 159 16.10 14.93 0.27
CA ARG A 159 15.96 16.39 0.25
C ARG A 159 16.98 17.10 1.14
N LEU A 160 17.51 16.43 2.16
CA LEU A 160 18.60 16.99 2.96
C LEU A 160 19.87 17.14 2.13
N TYR A 161 20.08 16.30 1.10
CA TYR A 161 21.22 16.46 0.19
C TYR A 161 21.15 17.77 -0.64
N GLU A 162 19.93 18.24 -0.93
CA GLU A 162 19.72 19.51 -1.66
C GLU A 162 20.15 20.71 -0.84
N LEU A 163 20.07 20.62 0.49
CA LEU A 163 20.49 21.67 1.43
C LEU A 163 22.01 21.75 1.64
N GLU A 164 22.77 20.82 1.08
CA GLU A 164 24.23 20.74 1.26
C GLU A 164 24.95 22.03 0.79
N GLN A 165 24.45 22.62 -0.29
CA GLN A 165 25.00 23.87 -0.82
C GLN A 165 24.64 25.07 0.06
N ASP A 166 23.46 25.06 0.69
CA ASP A 166 22.99 26.16 1.55
C ASP A 166 23.75 26.20 2.88
N PHE A 167 24.07 25.04 3.43
CA PHE A 167 24.91 24.95 4.64
C PHE A 167 26.38 25.26 4.34
N ASN A 168 26.88 24.79 3.19
CA ASN A 168 28.29 24.95 2.75
C ASN A 168 29.30 24.63 3.86
N ASP A 169 29.10 23.53 4.55
CA ASP A 169 29.84 23.11 5.73
C ASP A 169 30.35 21.68 5.58
N THR A 170 31.63 21.48 5.91
CA THR A 170 32.29 20.19 5.75
C THR A 170 31.73 19.11 6.68
N GLU A 171 31.27 19.49 7.88
CA GLU A 171 30.63 18.55 8.81
C GLU A 171 29.28 18.10 8.26
N TYR A 172 28.46 19.04 7.74
CA TYR A 172 27.21 18.71 7.09
C TYR A 172 27.42 17.75 5.91
N THR A 173 28.38 18.07 5.03
CA THR A 173 28.76 17.20 3.90
C THR A 173 29.17 15.80 4.36
N SER A 174 29.95 15.68 5.43
CA SER A 174 30.35 14.38 6.00
C SER A 174 29.13 13.58 6.51
N ILE A 175 28.15 14.25 7.12
CA ILE A 175 26.92 13.60 7.59
C ILE A 175 26.08 13.13 6.39
N MET A 176 25.95 13.96 5.36
CA MET A 176 25.24 13.58 4.14
C MET A 176 25.90 12.42 3.42
N GLN A 177 27.23 12.35 3.43
CA GLN A 177 27.96 11.20 2.90
C GLN A 177 27.63 9.92 3.67
N LEU A 178 27.55 9.98 4.99
CA LEU A 178 27.18 8.82 5.81
C LEU A 178 25.75 8.33 5.49
N PHE A 179 24.79 9.24 5.26
CA PHE A 179 23.46 8.86 4.78
C PHE A 179 23.50 8.21 3.39
N ARG A 180 24.32 8.69 2.47
CA ARG A 180 24.47 8.06 1.14
C ARG A 180 25.04 6.65 1.26
N GLU A 181 26.02 6.45 2.10
CA GLU A 181 26.67 5.14 2.32
C GLU A 181 25.77 4.15 3.06
N SER A 182 24.87 4.63 3.93
CA SER A 182 23.90 3.80 4.64
C SER A 182 22.72 3.35 3.77
N ASN A 183 22.60 3.91 2.55
CA ASN A 183 21.50 3.59 1.66
C ASN A 183 21.78 2.29 0.92
N ILE A 184 21.10 1.23 1.30
CA ILE A 184 21.20 -0.10 0.71
C ILE A 184 20.00 -0.42 -0.17
N VAL A 185 20.19 -1.25 -1.18
CA VAL A 185 19.10 -1.81 -1.98
C VAL A 185 18.69 -3.13 -1.38
N GLU A 186 17.55 -3.16 -0.69
CA GLU A 186 17.01 -4.36 -0.04
C GLU A 186 16.42 -5.34 -1.07
N GLY A 187 15.93 -4.84 -2.20
CA GLY A 187 15.34 -5.66 -3.23
C GLY A 187 14.81 -4.85 -4.41
N THR A 188 14.20 -5.56 -5.35
CA THR A 188 13.51 -4.96 -6.49
C THR A 188 12.06 -5.40 -6.49
N VAL A 189 11.14 -4.43 -6.46
CA VAL A 189 9.71 -4.69 -6.65
C VAL A 189 9.39 -4.48 -8.11
N VAL A 190 8.89 -5.53 -8.76
CA VAL A 190 8.42 -5.48 -10.13
C VAL A 190 6.92 -5.21 -10.15
N ARG A 191 6.50 -4.22 -10.92
CA ARG A 191 5.09 -3.83 -11.11
C ARG A 191 4.73 -3.96 -12.57
N PHE A 192 3.55 -4.52 -12.81
CA PHE A 192 2.98 -4.71 -14.14
C PHE A 192 1.82 -3.74 -14.35
N TYR A 193 1.77 -3.13 -15.53
CA TYR A 193 0.67 -2.29 -15.99
C TYR A 193 0.24 -2.79 -17.36
N PHE A 194 -1.07 -2.91 -17.55
CA PHE A 194 -1.67 -3.44 -18.75
C PHE A 194 -2.57 -2.38 -19.37
N GLU A 195 -2.54 -2.27 -20.68
CA GLU A 195 -3.39 -1.35 -21.42
C GLU A 195 -3.90 -2.05 -22.68
N GLU A 196 -5.15 -1.80 -23.03
CA GLU A 196 -5.80 -2.24 -24.25
C GLU A 196 -6.37 -1.05 -25.00
N LYS A 197 -6.59 -1.20 -26.31
CA LYS A 197 -7.30 -0.19 -27.06
C LYS A 197 -8.80 -0.37 -26.97
N ASP A 198 -9.50 0.74 -26.73
CA ASP A 198 -10.97 0.79 -26.77
C ASP A 198 -11.47 0.85 -28.24
N GLU A 199 -12.78 0.82 -28.44
CA GLU A 199 -13.44 0.92 -29.76
C GLU A 199 -13.10 2.21 -30.52
N MET A 200 -12.64 3.25 -29.81
CA MET A 200 -12.19 4.51 -30.37
C MET A 200 -10.68 4.58 -30.61
N ASN A 201 -9.99 3.42 -30.54
CA ASN A 201 -8.54 3.29 -30.73
C ASN A 201 -7.68 4.06 -29.69
N ARG A 202 -8.23 4.32 -28.47
CA ARG A 202 -7.55 4.96 -27.36
C ARG A 202 -7.06 3.91 -26.37
N TRP A 203 -5.88 4.08 -25.82
CA TRP A 203 -5.35 3.22 -24.79
C TRP A 203 -6.13 3.37 -23.46
N LYS A 204 -6.67 2.26 -22.98
CA LYS A 204 -7.37 2.15 -21.71
C LYS A 204 -6.62 1.19 -20.80
N ARG A 205 -6.44 1.59 -19.56
CA ARG A 205 -5.76 0.77 -18.56
C ARG A 205 -6.66 -0.37 -18.09
N ILE A 206 -6.09 -1.56 -18.00
CA ILE A 206 -6.70 -2.73 -17.38
C ILE A 206 -6.15 -2.83 -15.95
N GLU A 207 -7.03 -2.72 -14.96
CA GLU A 207 -6.66 -2.85 -13.55
C GLU A 207 -7.08 -4.24 -13.05
N PRO A 208 -6.13 -5.14 -12.73
CA PRO A 208 -6.46 -6.46 -12.20
C PRO A 208 -6.93 -6.43 -10.74
N SER A 209 -7.10 -5.24 -10.16
CA SER A 209 -7.54 -5.04 -8.79
C SER A 209 -9.05 -4.89 -8.70
N PHE A 210 -9.69 -5.69 -7.85
CA PHE A 210 -11.14 -5.68 -7.64
C PHE A 210 -11.70 -4.32 -7.19
N ASN A 211 -10.92 -3.52 -6.48
CA ASN A 211 -11.38 -2.21 -5.98
C ASN A 211 -11.17 -1.05 -6.98
N GLN A 212 -10.68 -1.34 -8.18
CA GLN A 212 -10.40 -0.35 -9.22
C GLN A 212 -11.06 -0.70 -10.56
N MET A 213 -11.94 -1.71 -10.57
CA MET A 213 -12.76 -2.09 -11.75
C MET A 213 -13.94 -1.17 -11.94
#